data_5112d7e9a749475198cc2d7dcf384601
#
_entry.id   5112d7e9a749475198cc2d7dcf384601
#
_cell.length_a   1.000
_cell.length_b   1.000
_cell.length_c   1.000
_cell.angle_alpha   90.00
_cell.angle_beta   90.00
_cell.angle_gamma   90.00
#
_symmetry.space_group_name_H-M   'P 1'
#
loop_
_entity.id
_entity.type
_entity.pdbx_description
1 polymer ?
#
loop_
_entity_poly.entity_id
_entity_poly.type
_entity_poly.pdbx_seq_one_letter_code
_entity_poly.pdbx_strand_id
1 'polypeptide(L)'
;MIDFWSSWCAPCRAEGPVLAETYNKWRERGVEFIGVAIWDTENPVQEFIERNGINYVNGIDPSGKISIDFGVSGIPEKFFINPEGEIVKKVVGPNTSRILDDILTDMTDAAQGIVPSS
;
A
#
# COMPACT_ATOMS: atom_id res chain seq x y z
N MET A 1 1.91 1.42 5.44
CA MET A 1 2.28 1.15 4.03
C MET A 1 1.59 2.17 3.13
N ILE A 2 2.34 2.74 2.21
CA ILE A 2 1.79 3.63 1.17
C ILE A 2 1.83 2.88 -0.16
N ASP A 3 0.70 2.83 -0.86
CA ASP A 3 0.56 2.15 -2.14
C ASP A 3 0.25 3.16 -3.25
N PHE A 4 1.16 3.28 -4.21
CA PHE A 4 0.95 4.09 -5.41
C PHE A 4 0.33 3.21 -6.49
N TRP A 5 -0.82 3.64 -7.01
CA TRP A 5 -1.64 2.83 -7.92
C TRP A 5 -2.47 3.67 -8.87
N SER A 6 -3.18 3.03 -9.77
CA SER A 6 -4.19 3.67 -10.63
C SER A 6 -5.32 2.69 -10.92
N SER A 7 -6.51 3.21 -11.12
CA SER A 7 -7.68 2.38 -11.45
C SER A 7 -7.59 1.75 -12.83
N TRP A 8 -6.80 2.31 -13.73
CA TRP A 8 -6.58 1.81 -15.09
C TRP A 8 -5.42 0.81 -15.19
N CYS A 9 -4.65 0.64 -14.14
CA CYS A 9 -3.46 -0.23 -14.11
C CYS A 9 -3.88 -1.67 -13.86
N ALA A 10 -3.66 -2.57 -14.81
CA ALA A 10 -4.11 -3.97 -14.70
C ALA A 10 -3.53 -4.71 -13.49
N PRO A 11 -2.20 -4.66 -13.21
CA PRO A 11 -1.65 -5.30 -12.00
C PRO A 11 -2.20 -4.70 -10.71
N CYS A 12 -2.45 -3.38 -10.69
CA CYS A 12 -3.05 -2.70 -9.53
C CYS A 12 -4.46 -3.23 -9.28
N ARG A 13 -5.25 -3.40 -10.34
CA ARG A 13 -6.61 -3.92 -10.25
C ARG A 13 -6.64 -5.35 -9.73
N ALA A 14 -5.73 -6.18 -10.19
CA ALA A 14 -5.61 -7.57 -9.74
C ALA A 14 -5.24 -7.65 -8.26
N GLU A 15 -4.47 -6.70 -7.76
CA GLU A 15 -4.02 -6.65 -6.37
C GLU A 15 -5.07 -6.09 -5.39
N GLY A 16 -6.06 -5.37 -5.90
CA GLY A 16 -7.08 -4.71 -5.06
C GLY A 16 -7.69 -5.59 -3.98
N PRO A 17 -8.24 -6.78 -4.33
CA PRO A 17 -8.81 -7.67 -3.32
C PRO A 17 -7.79 -8.14 -2.28
N VAL A 18 -6.55 -8.38 -2.70
CA VAL A 18 -5.46 -8.79 -1.79
C VAL A 18 -5.17 -7.70 -0.77
N LEU A 19 -5.07 -6.45 -1.23
CA LEU A 19 -4.80 -5.31 -0.34
C LEU A 19 -5.96 -5.07 0.62
N ALA A 20 -7.20 -5.17 0.16
CA ALA A 20 -8.38 -5.01 1.00
C ALA A 20 -8.39 -6.03 2.14
N GLU A 21 -8.16 -7.29 1.83
CA GLU A 21 -8.12 -8.38 2.82
C GLU A 21 -6.95 -8.22 3.78
N THR A 22 -5.76 -7.91 3.26
CA THR A 22 -4.56 -7.73 4.06
C THR A 22 -4.72 -6.57 5.04
N TYR A 23 -5.27 -5.45 4.60
CA TYR A 23 -5.53 -4.32 5.48
C TYR A 23 -6.49 -4.68 6.61
N ASN A 24 -7.59 -5.35 6.30
CA ASN A 24 -8.58 -5.73 7.31
C ASN A 24 -7.98 -6.61 8.41
N LYS A 25 -7.01 -7.42 8.06
CA LYS A 25 -6.27 -8.26 9.01
C LYS A 25 -5.28 -7.44 9.85
N TRP A 26 -4.52 -6.55 9.21
CA TRP A 26 -3.40 -5.85 9.87
C TRP A 26 -3.82 -4.56 10.59
N ARG A 27 -4.96 -3.96 10.24
CA ARG A 27 -5.43 -2.75 10.91
C ARG A 27 -5.61 -2.97 12.42
N GLU A 28 -5.97 -4.16 12.83
CA GLU A 28 -6.14 -4.53 14.23
C GLU A 28 -4.81 -4.70 14.96
N ARG A 29 -3.72 -4.73 14.22
CA ARG A 29 -2.35 -4.86 14.75
C ARG A 29 -1.56 -3.57 14.65
N GLY A 30 -2.23 -2.44 14.45
CA GLY A 30 -1.61 -1.12 14.40
C GLY A 30 -0.96 -0.75 13.08
N VAL A 31 -1.34 -1.42 11.99
CA VAL A 31 -0.82 -1.09 10.66
C VAL A 31 -1.86 -0.28 9.89
N GLU A 32 -1.43 0.85 9.31
CA GLU A 32 -2.25 1.64 8.41
C GLU A 32 -1.80 1.48 6.98
N PHE A 33 -2.77 1.55 6.07
CA PHE A 33 -2.53 1.60 4.63
C PHE A 33 -3.04 2.93 4.10
N ILE A 34 -2.30 3.52 3.17
CA ILE A 34 -2.71 4.73 2.46
C ILE A 34 -2.50 4.47 0.97
N GLY A 35 -3.55 4.61 0.19
CA GLY A 35 -3.44 4.54 -1.26
C GLY A 35 -3.28 5.94 -1.87
N VAL A 36 -2.39 6.06 -2.84
CA VAL A 36 -2.21 7.29 -3.60
C VAL A 36 -2.40 6.96 -5.07
N ALA A 37 -3.53 7.39 -5.63
CA ALA A 37 -3.84 7.17 -7.03
C ALA A 37 -3.16 8.24 -7.88
N ILE A 38 -2.40 7.81 -8.88
CA ILE A 38 -1.67 8.70 -9.77
C ILE A 38 -2.23 8.63 -11.19
N TRP A 39 -2.22 9.77 -11.88
CA TRP A 39 -2.74 9.89 -13.26
C TRP A 39 -4.16 9.34 -13.38
N ASP A 40 -5.01 9.73 -12.45
CA ASP A 40 -6.35 9.19 -12.32
C ASP A 40 -7.35 10.28 -11.94
N THR A 41 -8.64 9.94 -11.94
CA THR A 41 -9.72 10.83 -11.59
C THR A 41 -10.59 10.24 -10.49
N GLU A 42 -11.41 11.09 -9.85
CA GLU A 42 -12.21 10.70 -8.68
C GLU A 42 -13.16 9.53 -8.94
N ASN A 43 -13.92 9.58 -10.03
CA ASN A 43 -14.98 8.59 -10.25
C ASN A 43 -14.45 7.17 -10.43
N PRO A 44 -13.47 6.90 -11.32
CA PRO A 44 -12.91 5.56 -11.45
C PRO A 44 -12.22 5.07 -10.17
N VAL A 45 -11.56 5.96 -9.44
CA VAL A 45 -10.92 5.61 -8.17
C VAL A 45 -11.97 5.20 -7.13
N GLN A 46 -13.03 6.00 -6.98
CA GLN A 46 -14.08 5.73 -6.02
C GLN A 46 -14.83 4.44 -6.36
N GLU A 47 -15.10 4.21 -7.64
CA GLU A 47 -15.74 2.99 -8.12
C GLU A 47 -14.90 1.75 -7.79
N PHE A 48 -13.59 1.84 -7.97
CA PHE A 48 -12.67 0.74 -7.65
C PHE A 48 -12.66 0.46 -6.14
N ILE A 49 -12.59 1.51 -5.32
CA ILE A 49 -12.61 1.40 -3.86
C ILE A 49 -13.88 0.68 -3.39
N GLU A 50 -15.03 1.07 -3.90
CA GLU A 50 -16.31 0.45 -3.54
C GLU A 50 -16.40 -1.00 -4.00
N ARG A 51 -15.99 -1.28 -5.23
CA ARG A 51 -16.05 -2.61 -5.81
C ARG A 51 -15.19 -3.62 -5.05
N ASN A 52 -14.05 -3.20 -4.54
CA ASN A 52 -13.10 -4.08 -3.87
C ASN A 52 -13.22 -4.06 -2.34
N GLY A 53 -14.14 -3.28 -1.78
CA GLY A 53 -14.32 -3.18 -0.34
C GLY A 53 -13.08 -2.64 0.37
N ILE A 54 -12.42 -1.65 -0.23
CA ILE A 54 -11.21 -1.05 0.34
C ILE A 54 -11.60 -0.11 1.47
N ASN A 55 -11.08 -0.37 2.66
CA ASN A 55 -11.40 0.36 3.88
C ASN A 55 -10.31 1.33 4.33
N TYR A 56 -9.17 1.38 3.66
CA TYR A 56 -8.11 2.32 4.00
C TYR A 56 -8.23 3.61 3.18
N VAL A 57 -7.60 4.65 3.69
CA VAL A 57 -7.63 5.99 3.09
C VAL A 57 -6.99 5.98 1.71
N ASN A 58 -7.64 6.61 0.76
CA ASN A 58 -7.10 6.84 -0.58
C ASN A 58 -7.24 8.30 -0.95
N GLY A 59 -6.22 8.82 -1.60
CA GLY A 59 -6.23 10.15 -2.18
C GLY A 59 -5.73 10.11 -3.62
N ILE A 60 -5.99 11.18 -4.34
CA ILE A 60 -5.51 11.34 -5.71
C ILE A 60 -4.34 12.33 -5.69
N ASP A 61 -3.29 12.02 -6.44
CA ASP A 61 -2.15 12.91 -6.66
C ASP A 61 -2.27 13.54 -8.06
N PRO A 62 -3.01 14.65 -8.21
CA PRO A 62 -3.38 15.17 -9.53
C PRO A 62 -2.19 15.62 -10.37
N SER A 63 -1.17 16.18 -9.73
CA SER A 63 0.03 16.70 -10.40
C SER A 63 1.15 15.67 -10.51
N GLY A 64 1.02 14.52 -9.82
CA GLY A 64 2.09 13.54 -9.72
C GLY A 64 3.22 13.95 -8.78
N LYS A 65 3.04 15.04 -8.02
CA LYS A 65 4.08 15.58 -7.16
C LYS A 65 4.51 14.61 -6.05
N ILE A 66 3.53 13.95 -5.43
CA ILE A 66 3.82 13.01 -4.34
C ILE A 66 4.59 11.81 -4.89
N SER A 67 4.20 11.28 -6.04
CA SER A 67 4.90 10.17 -6.67
C SER A 67 6.32 10.53 -7.08
N ILE A 68 6.52 11.75 -7.56
CA ILE A 68 7.84 12.26 -7.91
C ILE A 68 8.71 12.38 -6.66
N ASP A 69 8.18 12.95 -5.58
CA ASP A 69 8.89 13.12 -4.31
C ASP A 69 9.31 11.77 -3.71
N PHE A 70 8.50 10.74 -3.88
CA PHE A 70 8.84 9.39 -3.44
C PHE A 70 9.74 8.62 -4.41
N GLY A 71 9.96 9.14 -5.60
CA GLY A 71 10.76 8.46 -6.61
C GLY A 71 10.08 7.25 -7.22
N VAL A 72 8.75 7.32 -7.40
CA VAL A 72 7.97 6.23 -8.00
C VAL A 72 8.36 6.07 -9.47
N SER A 73 8.82 4.89 -9.85
CA SER A 73 9.20 4.58 -11.22
C SER A 73 8.14 3.79 -11.99
N GLY A 74 7.24 3.13 -11.29
CA GLY A 74 6.16 2.35 -11.90
C GLY A 74 5.14 1.95 -10.85
N ILE A 75 3.95 1.50 -11.29
CA ILE A 75 2.87 1.12 -10.39
C ILE A 75 2.44 -0.33 -10.67
N PRO A 76 1.97 -1.07 -9.63
CA PRO A 76 1.89 -0.65 -8.23
C PRO A 76 3.28 -0.59 -7.56
N GLU A 77 3.46 0.35 -6.67
CA GLU A 77 4.71 0.52 -5.93
C GLU A 77 4.39 0.86 -4.48
N LYS A 78 5.02 0.14 -3.54
CA LYS A 78 4.71 0.25 -2.12
C LYS A 78 5.90 0.70 -1.31
N PHE A 79 5.64 1.56 -0.35
CA PHE A 79 6.62 2.04 0.62
C PHE A 79 6.18 1.66 2.02
N PHE A 80 7.06 0.98 2.73
CA PHE A 80 6.81 0.55 4.10
C PHE A 80 7.54 1.49 5.05
N ILE A 81 6.77 2.14 5.93
CA ILE A 81 7.25 3.21 6.81
C ILE A 81 7.09 2.73 8.25
N ASN A 82 8.16 2.86 9.04
CA ASN A 82 8.15 2.48 10.45
C ASN A 82 7.50 3.57 11.32
N PRO A 83 7.26 3.29 12.63
CA PRO A 83 6.66 4.29 13.53
C PRO A 83 7.45 5.59 13.66
N GLU A 84 8.74 5.57 13.40
CA GLU A 84 9.61 6.75 13.44
C GLU A 84 9.53 7.60 12.17
N GLY A 85 8.73 7.16 11.18
CA GLY A 85 8.56 7.89 9.93
C GLY A 85 9.61 7.60 8.88
N GLU A 86 10.38 6.54 9.04
CA GLU A 86 11.43 6.17 8.10
C GLU A 86 10.93 5.13 7.10
N ILE A 87 11.32 5.29 5.83
CA ILE A 87 11.06 4.29 4.80
C ILE A 87 12.05 3.15 5.00
N VAL A 88 11.56 1.97 5.37
CA VAL A 88 12.40 0.81 5.64
C VAL A 88 12.41 -0.19 4.48
N LYS A 89 11.43 -0.11 3.58
CA LYS A 89 11.36 -1.01 2.43
C LYS A 89 10.55 -0.40 1.31
N LYS A 90 10.98 -0.67 0.07
CA LYS A 90 10.25 -0.34 -1.16
C LYS A 90 10.03 -1.62 -1.94
N VAL A 91 8.83 -1.83 -2.44
CA VAL A 91 8.50 -3.01 -3.27
C VAL A 91 7.83 -2.53 -4.55
N VAL A 92 8.35 -2.95 -5.69
CA VAL A 92 7.78 -2.63 -7.00
C VAL A 92 7.03 -3.84 -7.51
N GLY A 93 5.84 -3.62 -8.06
CA GLY A 93 4.99 -4.68 -8.60
C GLY A 93 3.96 -5.20 -7.61
N PRO A 94 3.04 -6.06 -8.09
CA PRO A 94 2.01 -6.64 -7.23
C PRO A 94 2.59 -7.70 -6.31
N ASN A 95 1.93 -7.86 -5.15
CA ASN A 95 2.34 -8.82 -4.13
C ASN A 95 1.21 -9.77 -3.77
N THR A 96 1.58 -10.97 -3.33
CA THR A 96 0.63 -11.89 -2.70
C THR A 96 0.40 -11.47 -1.24
N SER A 97 -0.71 -11.94 -0.67
CA SER A 97 -0.98 -11.71 0.76
C SER A 97 0.13 -12.24 1.65
N ARG A 98 0.73 -13.37 1.27
CA ARG A 98 1.83 -13.98 2.02
C ARG A 98 3.06 -13.08 2.08
N ILE A 99 3.46 -12.49 0.95
CA ILE A 99 4.61 -11.58 0.91
C ILE A 99 4.35 -10.35 1.77
N LEU A 100 3.15 -9.78 1.69
CA LEU A 100 2.77 -8.64 2.50
C LEU A 100 2.75 -9.00 3.99
N ASP A 101 2.18 -10.15 4.34
CA ASP A 101 2.16 -10.64 5.71
C ASP A 101 3.58 -10.79 6.28
N ASP A 102 4.50 -11.34 5.52
CA ASP A 102 5.89 -11.52 5.96
C ASP A 102 6.56 -10.17 6.24
N ILE A 103 6.41 -9.20 5.34
CA ILE A 103 6.97 -7.86 5.51
C ILE A 103 6.38 -7.19 6.75
N LEU A 104 5.07 -7.22 6.89
CA LEU A 104 4.38 -6.56 7.99
C LEU A 104 4.66 -7.24 9.32
N THR A 105 4.82 -8.54 9.34
CA THR A 105 5.24 -9.28 10.53
C THR A 105 6.61 -8.81 11.00
N ASP A 106 7.58 -8.74 10.10
CA ASP A 106 8.93 -8.29 10.43
C ASP A 106 8.92 -6.84 10.95
N MET A 107 8.14 -5.97 10.34
CA MET A 107 8.06 -4.57 10.75
C MET A 107 7.39 -4.39 12.10
N THR A 108 6.30 -5.09 12.36
CA THR A 108 5.60 -5.01 13.66
C THR A 108 6.41 -5.63 14.77
N ASP A 109 7.12 -6.72 14.50
CA ASP A 109 8.04 -7.32 15.46
C ASP A 109 9.18 -6.35 15.80
N ALA A 110 9.77 -5.71 14.81
CA ALA A 110 10.82 -4.71 15.01
C ALA A 110 10.32 -3.53 15.86
N ALA A 111 9.10 -3.04 15.58
CA ALA A 111 8.49 -1.94 16.34
C ALA A 111 8.24 -2.30 17.80
N GLN A 112 8.03 -3.59 18.10
CA GLN A 112 7.82 -4.09 19.45
C GLN A 112 9.12 -4.53 20.14
N GLY A 113 10.27 -4.35 19.48
CA GLY A 113 11.56 -4.77 19.99
C GLY A 113 11.82 -6.28 19.89
N ILE A 114 11.02 -7.00 19.10
CA ILE A 114 11.19 -8.43 18.88
C ILE A 114 12.21 -8.62 17.76
N VAL A 115 13.25 -9.43 18.03
CA VAL A 115 14.25 -9.75 17.01
C VAL A 115 13.68 -10.79 16.06
N PRO A 116 13.63 -10.52 14.74
CA PRO A 116 13.14 -11.51 13.79
C PRO A 116 13.99 -12.79 13.86
N SER A 117 13.33 -13.94 13.86
CA SER A 117 14.05 -15.21 13.73
C SER A 117 14.55 -15.33 12.28
N SER A 118 15.82 -15.35 12.14
CA SER A 118 16.48 -15.51 10.84
C SER A 118 16.26 -16.92 10.28
#